data_f0f64269e0f6af1b12ebb939236eaf03
#
_entry.id   f0f64269e0f6af1b12ebb939236eaf03
#
_cell.length_a   1.000
_cell.length_b   1.000
_cell.length_c   1.000
_cell.angle_alpha   90.00
_cell.angle_beta   90.00
_cell.angle_gamma   90.00
#
_symmetry.space_group_name_H-M   'P 1'
#
loop_
_entity.id
_entity.type
_entity.pdbx_description
1 polymer ?
#
loop_
_entity_poly.entity_id
_entity_poly.type
_entity_poly.pdbx_seq_one_letter_code
_entity_poly.pdbx_strand_id
1 'polypeptide(L)'
;MLNAKHLATIEAALARTHARTIEITLDDIPLIIKRQRPARATWPLALLNAMARLCGLPCLQAAPQWGDARGQQVELNRLRTLAEAGLPVPAIHHIAADWFAMQRVGQHSLESMLQHGPLPADTYWREGLKLLHAVHRQEQYLSQAFARNLIWHDDCLYLIDFDDDPAERLTVPQAQARDWLLYLLSCARHLSQPLQQTAQQLHDMLATEPSSVRTALHAVARRLAWLRWLPSHRRP
;
A
#
# COMPACT_ATOMS: atom_id res chain seq x y z
N MET A 1 -4.91 23.42 12.70
CA MET A 1 -4.71 23.98 11.33
C MET A 1 -3.36 24.66 11.26
N LEU A 2 -2.64 24.52 10.14
CA LEU A 2 -1.37 25.23 9.94
C LEU A 2 -1.63 26.73 9.78
N ASN A 3 -0.82 27.55 10.46
CA ASN A 3 -0.90 29.02 10.38
C ASN A 3 0.09 29.57 9.34
N ALA A 4 0.05 30.89 9.07
CA ALA A 4 0.91 31.52 8.06
C ALA A 4 2.41 31.33 8.36
N LYS A 5 2.84 31.32 9.63
CA LYS A 5 4.23 31.07 10.02
C LYS A 5 4.65 29.63 9.67
N HIS A 6 3.78 28.65 9.92
CA HIS A 6 4.02 27.26 9.57
C HIS A 6 4.16 27.09 8.06
N LEU A 7 3.29 27.71 7.26
CA LEU A 7 3.36 27.65 5.79
C LEU A 7 4.67 28.25 5.27
N ALA A 8 5.07 29.43 5.77
CA ALA A 8 6.35 30.04 5.40
C ALA A 8 7.55 29.16 5.76
N THR A 9 7.50 28.45 6.90
CA THR A 9 8.55 27.50 7.30
C THR A 9 8.60 26.30 6.37
N ILE A 10 7.45 25.75 5.96
CA ILE A 10 7.36 24.65 5.01
C ILE A 10 7.90 25.07 3.65
N GLU A 11 7.50 26.23 3.14
CA GLU A 11 7.97 26.75 1.84
C GLU A 11 9.48 26.98 1.84
N ALA A 12 10.04 27.55 2.92
CA ALA A 12 11.48 27.71 3.09
C ALA A 12 12.21 26.35 3.12
N ALA A 13 11.65 25.33 3.77
CA ALA A 13 12.21 23.98 3.75
C ALA A 13 12.14 23.35 2.36
N LEU A 14 11.03 23.52 1.67
CA LEU A 14 10.85 23.06 0.30
C LEU A 14 11.84 23.74 -0.66
N ALA A 15 12.14 25.01 -0.52
CA ALA A 15 13.10 25.73 -1.37
C ALA A 15 14.55 25.20 -1.25
N ARG A 16 14.89 24.54 -0.12
CA ARG A 16 16.24 24.03 0.15
C ARG A 16 16.52 22.63 -0.43
N THR A 17 15.50 21.92 -0.92
CA THR A 17 15.66 20.55 -1.39
C THR A 17 14.75 20.25 -2.56
N HIS A 18 15.18 19.36 -3.44
CA HIS A 18 14.37 18.80 -4.52
C HIS A 18 13.71 17.45 -4.12
N ALA A 19 13.87 17.01 -2.87
CA ALA A 19 13.24 15.79 -2.39
C ALA A 19 11.71 15.87 -2.55
N ARG A 20 11.10 14.78 -3.02
CA ARG A 20 9.64 14.68 -3.17
C ARG A 20 8.94 14.71 -1.82
N THR A 21 9.53 14.07 -0.84
CA THR A 21 8.98 13.94 0.51
C THR A 21 10.00 14.50 1.50
N ILE A 22 9.55 15.40 2.37
CA ILE A 22 10.34 15.90 3.48
C ILE A 22 9.59 15.73 4.79
N GLU A 23 10.35 15.48 5.86
CA GLU A 23 9.84 15.44 7.22
C GLU A 23 10.12 16.77 7.90
N ILE A 24 9.14 17.31 8.60
CA ILE A 24 9.27 18.55 9.37
C ILE A 24 8.44 18.43 10.64
N THR A 25 8.94 19.00 11.73
CA THR A 25 8.19 19.13 12.99
C THR A 25 7.88 20.59 13.23
N LEU A 26 6.60 20.92 13.42
CA LEU A 26 6.10 22.27 13.68
C LEU A 26 5.29 22.24 14.97
N ASP A 27 5.70 23.03 15.98
CA ASP A 27 5.05 23.08 17.29
C ASP A 27 4.78 21.64 17.85
N ASP A 28 5.83 20.80 17.84
CA ASP A 28 5.80 19.38 18.24
C ASP A 28 4.90 18.45 17.40
N ILE A 29 4.31 18.95 16.32
CA ILE A 29 3.51 18.13 15.38
C ILE A 29 4.43 17.64 14.25
N PRO A 30 4.70 16.32 14.19
CA PRO A 30 5.48 15.75 13.09
C PRO A 30 4.63 15.65 11.83
N LEU A 31 5.15 16.17 10.73
CA LEU A 31 4.49 16.23 9.44
C LEU A 31 5.35 15.62 8.33
N ILE A 32 4.68 15.04 7.36
CA ILE A 32 5.23 14.68 6.05
C ILE A 32 4.69 15.70 5.04
N ILE A 33 5.60 16.35 4.34
CA ILE A 33 5.26 17.23 3.21
C ILE A 33 5.57 16.47 1.93
N LYS A 34 4.57 16.29 1.09
CA LYS A 34 4.68 15.51 -0.15
C LYS A 34 4.43 16.42 -1.35
N ARG A 35 5.42 16.55 -2.24
CA ARG A 35 5.32 17.33 -3.49
C ARG A 35 4.69 16.52 -4.58
N GLN A 36 4.10 17.23 -5.53
CA GLN A 36 3.77 16.64 -6.82
C GLN A 36 5.02 16.01 -7.45
N ARG A 37 4.81 14.98 -8.20
CA ARG A 37 5.87 14.36 -9.02
C ARG A 37 5.57 14.56 -10.49
N PRO A 38 6.60 14.66 -11.35
CA PRO A 38 6.39 14.67 -12.79
C PRO A 38 5.73 13.37 -13.25
N ALA A 39 4.96 13.45 -14.32
CA ALA A 39 4.37 12.27 -14.95
C ALA A 39 5.48 11.29 -15.37
N ARG A 40 5.27 10.00 -15.08
CA ARG A 40 6.20 8.95 -15.53
C ARG A 40 5.84 8.45 -16.91
N ALA A 41 6.84 7.93 -17.63
CA ALA A 41 6.62 7.28 -18.90
C ALA A 41 5.62 6.11 -18.75
N THR A 42 4.60 6.08 -19.60
CA THR A 42 3.50 5.11 -19.52
C THR A 42 3.79 3.80 -20.26
N TRP A 43 4.78 3.77 -21.16
CA TRP A 43 5.05 2.61 -22.00
C TRP A 43 5.46 1.33 -21.24
N PRO A 44 6.28 1.38 -20.14
CA PRO A 44 6.58 0.16 -19.42
C PRO A 44 5.35 -0.45 -18.75
N LEU A 45 4.45 0.42 -18.24
CA LEU A 45 3.18 -0.02 -17.64
C LEU A 45 2.23 -0.58 -18.70
N ALA A 46 2.22 0.01 -19.91
CA ALA A 46 1.42 -0.50 -21.03
C ALA A 46 1.87 -1.92 -21.45
N LEU A 47 3.17 -2.16 -21.52
CA LEU A 47 3.72 -3.49 -21.78
C LEU A 47 3.37 -4.49 -20.70
N LEU A 48 3.57 -4.14 -19.43
CA LEU A 48 3.19 -4.97 -18.28
C LEU A 48 1.69 -5.31 -18.32
N ASN A 49 0.85 -4.33 -18.60
CA ASN A 49 -0.59 -4.51 -18.68
C ASN A 49 -1.00 -5.40 -19.87
N ALA A 50 -0.33 -5.28 -21.01
CA ALA A 50 -0.56 -6.17 -22.16
C ALA A 50 -0.17 -7.61 -21.80
N MET A 51 0.96 -7.83 -21.16
CA MET A 51 1.39 -9.14 -20.68
C MET A 51 0.40 -9.71 -19.63
N ALA A 52 -0.01 -8.92 -18.65
CA ALA A 52 -0.99 -9.35 -17.64
C ALA A 52 -2.32 -9.79 -18.27
N ARG A 53 -2.79 -9.08 -19.30
CA ARG A 53 -4.00 -9.45 -20.06
C ARG A 53 -3.78 -10.74 -20.84
N LEU A 54 -2.67 -10.86 -21.57
CA LEU A 54 -2.35 -12.03 -22.36
C LEU A 54 -2.27 -13.29 -21.49
N CYS A 55 -1.67 -13.16 -20.29
CA CYS A 55 -1.60 -14.24 -19.31
C CYS A 55 -2.93 -14.50 -18.58
N GLY A 56 -3.97 -13.69 -18.80
CA GLY A 56 -5.25 -13.80 -18.09
C GLY A 56 -5.15 -13.48 -16.59
N LEU A 57 -4.29 -12.54 -16.23
CA LEU A 57 -4.01 -12.11 -14.86
C LEU A 57 -4.41 -10.64 -14.65
N PRO A 58 -5.71 -10.28 -14.76
CA PRO A 58 -6.15 -8.88 -14.67
C PRO A 58 -5.71 -8.21 -13.37
N CYS A 59 -5.73 -8.92 -12.23
CA CYS A 59 -5.31 -8.37 -10.93
C CYS A 59 -3.86 -7.87 -10.90
N LEU A 60 -3.01 -8.30 -11.84
CA LEU A 60 -1.62 -7.85 -11.95
C LEU A 60 -1.43 -6.63 -12.86
N GLN A 61 -2.51 -6.11 -13.44
CA GLN A 61 -2.42 -4.88 -14.22
C GLN A 61 -2.05 -3.71 -13.30
N ALA A 62 -1.06 -2.93 -13.72
CA ALA A 62 -0.69 -1.70 -13.03
C ALA A 62 -1.69 -0.59 -13.33
N ALA A 63 -2.11 0.13 -12.31
CA ALA A 63 -2.88 1.35 -12.47
C ALA A 63 -2.01 2.46 -13.09
N PRO A 64 -2.61 3.44 -13.78
CA PRO A 64 -1.88 4.59 -14.29
C PRO A 64 -1.23 5.35 -13.12
N GLN A 65 0.04 5.71 -13.28
CA GLN A 65 0.73 6.55 -12.32
C GLN A 65 0.72 7.99 -12.83
N TRP A 66 -0.30 8.72 -12.40
CA TRP A 66 -0.43 10.12 -12.76
C TRP A 66 0.66 10.97 -12.11
N GLY A 67 1.08 12.02 -12.83
CA GLY A 67 1.95 13.05 -12.29
C GLY A 67 1.19 14.33 -11.95
N ASP A 68 1.94 15.34 -11.51
CA ASP A 68 1.49 16.72 -11.29
C ASP A 68 0.22 16.80 -10.41
N ALA A 69 -0.65 17.74 -10.67
CA ALA A 69 -1.88 17.97 -9.91
C ALA A 69 -2.82 16.74 -9.92
N ARG A 70 -2.86 15.96 -11.01
CA ARG A 70 -3.71 14.77 -11.08
C ARG A 70 -3.23 13.68 -10.12
N GLY A 71 -1.92 13.43 -10.06
CA GLY A 71 -1.36 12.45 -9.12
C GLY A 71 -1.61 12.83 -7.67
N GLN A 72 -1.44 14.13 -7.33
CA GLN A 72 -1.78 14.65 -6.01
C GLN A 72 -3.27 14.46 -5.68
N GLN A 73 -4.15 14.75 -6.63
CA GLN A 73 -5.59 14.60 -6.42
C GLN A 73 -6.00 13.14 -6.21
N VAL A 74 -5.40 12.18 -6.95
CA VAL A 74 -5.63 10.74 -6.75
C VAL A 74 -5.26 10.34 -5.33
N GLU A 75 -4.06 10.72 -4.86
CA GLU A 75 -3.60 10.39 -3.51
C GLU A 75 -4.48 11.02 -2.42
N LEU A 76 -4.83 12.30 -2.55
CA LEU A 76 -5.73 12.98 -1.61
C LEU A 76 -7.13 12.37 -1.56
N ASN A 77 -7.68 12.00 -2.71
CA ASN A 77 -8.99 11.35 -2.78
C ASN A 77 -8.96 9.98 -2.09
N ARG A 78 -7.91 9.17 -2.32
CA ARG A 78 -7.78 7.86 -1.66
C ARG A 78 -7.64 8.02 -0.15
N LEU A 79 -6.81 8.95 0.33
CA LEU A 79 -6.67 9.25 1.76
C LEU A 79 -8.02 9.63 2.40
N ARG A 80 -8.79 10.50 1.75
CA ARG A 80 -10.12 10.90 2.25
C ARG A 80 -11.10 9.74 2.27
N THR A 81 -11.22 9.00 1.17
CA THR A 81 -12.14 7.86 1.07
C THR A 81 -11.84 6.81 2.15
N LEU A 82 -10.57 6.51 2.40
CA LEU A 82 -10.18 5.55 3.43
C LEU A 82 -10.43 6.10 4.85
N ALA A 83 -10.17 7.39 5.08
CA ALA A 83 -10.48 8.04 6.35
C ALA A 83 -11.99 8.06 6.64
N GLU A 84 -12.83 8.38 5.64
CA GLU A 84 -14.28 8.35 5.72
C GLU A 84 -14.83 6.93 6.01
N ALA A 85 -14.13 5.90 5.52
CA ALA A 85 -14.42 4.51 5.84
C ALA A 85 -13.93 4.08 7.24
N GLY A 86 -13.34 5.00 8.03
CA GLY A 86 -12.83 4.71 9.37
C GLY A 86 -11.52 3.91 9.40
N LEU A 87 -10.78 3.88 8.28
CA LEU A 87 -9.53 3.15 8.18
C LEU A 87 -8.32 4.01 8.63
N PRO A 88 -7.29 3.40 9.19
CA PRO A 88 -6.13 4.11 9.73
C PRO A 88 -5.25 4.66 8.61
N VAL A 89 -5.41 5.93 8.30
CA VAL A 89 -4.60 6.69 7.34
C VAL A 89 -4.09 7.99 7.98
N PRO A 90 -2.97 8.57 7.50
CA PRO A 90 -2.49 9.86 7.97
C PRO A 90 -3.53 10.96 7.78
N ALA A 91 -3.71 11.81 8.80
CA ALA A 91 -4.56 12.99 8.69
C ALA A 91 -3.95 14.02 7.73
N ILE A 92 -4.78 14.62 6.86
CA ILE A 92 -4.36 15.71 5.98
C ILE A 92 -4.45 17.03 6.76
N HIS A 93 -3.34 17.76 6.86
CA HIS A 93 -3.25 19.01 7.60
C HIS A 93 -3.34 20.25 6.70
N HIS A 94 -2.86 20.17 5.45
CA HIS A 94 -2.90 21.27 4.50
C HIS A 94 -2.76 20.78 3.07
N ILE A 95 -3.38 21.49 2.13
CA ILE A 95 -3.28 21.21 0.69
C ILE A 95 -2.93 22.51 -0.02
N ALA A 96 -1.80 22.53 -0.72
CA ALA A 96 -1.37 23.59 -1.60
C ALA A 96 -1.46 23.16 -3.08
N ALA A 97 -1.13 24.06 -4.00
CA ALA A 97 -1.24 23.81 -5.43
C ALA A 97 -0.31 22.69 -5.91
N ASP A 98 0.90 22.58 -5.35
CA ASP A 98 1.98 21.69 -5.79
C ASP A 98 2.55 20.76 -4.70
N TRP A 99 1.99 20.85 -3.48
CA TRP A 99 2.33 19.99 -2.34
C TRP A 99 1.16 19.84 -1.37
N PHE A 100 1.23 18.87 -0.49
CA PHE A 100 0.33 18.77 0.66
C PHE A 100 1.09 18.30 1.91
N ALA A 101 0.52 18.63 3.07
CA ALA A 101 1.03 18.22 4.37
C ALA A 101 0.10 17.21 5.02
N MET A 102 0.65 16.11 5.50
CA MET A 102 -0.07 15.09 6.23
C MET A 102 0.65 14.73 7.53
N GLN A 103 -0.05 14.11 8.44
CA GLN A 103 0.49 13.57 9.67
C GLN A 103 1.65 12.61 9.37
N ARG A 104 2.76 12.71 10.11
CA ARG A 104 3.77 11.67 10.15
C ARG A 104 3.33 10.60 11.14
N VAL A 105 2.98 9.44 10.64
CA VAL A 105 2.64 8.27 11.46
C VAL A 105 3.87 7.38 11.58
N GLY A 106 4.22 6.97 12.79
CA GLY A 106 5.28 6.03 13.08
C GLY A 106 6.63 6.27 12.40
N GLN A 107 7.56 5.34 12.63
CA GLN A 107 8.91 5.38 12.02
C GLN A 107 9.25 4.07 11.31
N HIS A 108 8.53 3.00 11.61
CA HIS A 108 8.85 1.66 11.15
C HIS A 108 7.74 1.12 10.27
N SER A 109 8.10 0.69 9.07
CA SER A 109 7.19 -0.05 8.22
C SER A 109 6.98 -1.47 8.75
N LEU A 110 5.87 -2.09 8.36
CA LEU A 110 5.62 -3.50 8.66
C LEU A 110 6.77 -4.38 8.14
N GLU A 111 7.34 -4.06 6.97
CA GLU A 111 8.51 -4.76 6.46
C GLU A 111 9.70 -4.68 7.42
N SER A 112 9.98 -3.51 7.98
CA SER A 112 11.02 -3.33 8.99
C SER A 112 10.72 -4.09 10.28
N MET A 113 9.44 -4.11 10.71
CA MET A 113 9.02 -4.86 11.90
C MET A 113 9.11 -6.38 11.70
N LEU A 114 8.79 -6.87 10.49
CA LEU A 114 8.98 -8.28 10.12
C LEU A 114 10.47 -8.71 10.15
N GLN A 115 11.38 -7.78 9.86
CA GLN A 115 12.82 -8.05 9.83
C GLN A 115 13.51 -7.88 11.19
N HIS A 116 13.15 -6.85 11.93
CA HIS A 116 13.92 -6.38 13.08
C HIS A 116 13.04 -6.02 14.29
N GLY A 117 11.74 -6.26 14.22
CA GLY A 117 10.82 -5.94 15.31
C GLY A 117 11.09 -6.77 16.56
N PRO A 118 10.70 -6.27 17.75
CA PRO A 118 10.91 -6.96 19.02
C PRO A 118 10.06 -8.22 19.22
N LEU A 119 8.95 -8.35 18.45
CA LEU A 119 8.10 -9.54 18.47
C LEU A 119 8.41 -10.48 17.30
N PRO A 120 7.99 -11.76 17.37
CA PRO A 120 8.12 -12.67 16.24
C PRO A 120 7.46 -12.12 14.97
N ALA A 121 8.08 -12.32 13.82
CA ALA A 121 7.58 -11.84 12.51
C ALA A 121 6.13 -12.26 12.24
N ASP A 122 5.75 -13.46 12.69
CA ASP A 122 4.40 -14.00 12.52
C ASP A 122 3.31 -13.21 13.29
N THR A 123 3.70 -12.46 14.32
CA THR A 123 2.79 -11.55 15.04
C THR A 123 2.46 -10.34 14.15
N TYR A 124 3.46 -9.71 13.59
CA TYR A 124 3.29 -8.58 12.67
C TYR A 124 2.56 -8.98 11.39
N TRP A 125 2.88 -10.16 10.85
CA TRP A 125 2.19 -10.76 9.73
C TRP A 125 0.67 -10.83 9.95
N ARG A 126 0.25 -11.35 11.11
CA ARG A 126 -1.18 -11.47 11.44
C ARG A 126 -1.89 -10.12 11.54
N GLU A 127 -1.22 -9.09 12.06
CA GLU A 127 -1.82 -7.75 12.12
C GLU A 127 -2.06 -7.18 10.72
N GLY A 128 -1.14 -7.40 9.78
CA GLY A 128 -1.36 -7.03 8.39
C GLY A 128 -2.50 -7.80 7.73
N LEU A 129 -2.67 -9.09 8.00
CA LEU A 129 -3.84 -9.87 7.51
C LEU A 129 -5.15 -9.27 8.03
N LYS A 130 -5.22 -8.92 9.32
CA LYS A 130 -6.40 -8.28 9.93
C LYS A 130 -6.71 -6.94 9.29
N LEU A 131 -5.68 -6.12 9.04
CA LEU A 131 -5.85 -4.82 8.42
C LEU A 131 -6.39 -4.95 7.00
N LEU A 132 -5.82 -5.84 6.16
CA LEU A 132 -6.34 -6.07 4.81
C LEU A 132 -7.81 -6.50 4.85
N HIS A 133 -8.13 -7.44 5.73
CA HIS A 133 -9.52 -7.88 5.88
C HIS A 133 -10.45 -6.73 6.32
N ALA A 134 -10.01 -5.88 7.25
CA ALA A 134 -10.78 -4.71 7.69
C ALA A 134 -11.03 -3.73 6.52
N VAL A 135 -10.00 -3.47 5.68
CA VAL A 135 -10.12 -2.65 4.46
C VAL A 135 -11.16 -3.25 3.51
N HIS A 136 -11.09 -4.55 3.25
CA HIS A 136 -11.99 -5.22 2.30
C HIS A 136 -13.44 -5.27 2.81
N ARG A 137 -13.66 -5.39 4.11
CA ARG A 137 -14.99 -5.33 4.71
C ARG A 137 -15.68 -3.98 4.57
N GLN A 138 -14.91 -2.90 4.43
CA GLN A 138 -15.39 -1.56 4.12
C GLN A 138 -15.55 -1.33 2.61
N GLU A 139 -15.53 -2.41 1.80
CA GLU A 139 -15.56 -2.35 0.33
C GLU A 139 -14.43 -1.49 -0.27
N GLN A 140 -13.34 -1.30 0.51
CA GLN A 140 -12.16 -0.57 0.09
C GLN A 140 -11.07 -1.52 -0.41
N TYR A 141 -10.02 -0.95 -1.00
CA TYR A 141 -8.82 -1.60 -1.50
C TYR A 141 -7.63 -0.67 -1.30
N LEU A 142 -6.41 -1.19 -1.48
CA LEU A 142 -5.18 -0.40 -1.38
C LEU A 142 -4.59 -0.15 -2.77
N SER A 143 -3.80 0.92 -2.91
CA SER A 143 -3.06 1.17 -4.14
C SER A 143 -1.95 0.14 -4.28
N GLN A 144 -1.14 -0.02 -3.24
CA GLN A 144 -0.01 -0.93 -3.19
C GLN A 144 0.11 -1.53 -1.79
N ALA A 145 -0.50 -2.69 -1.57
CA ALA A 145 -0.53 -3.39 -0.27
C ALA A 145 0.81 -4.08 0.08
N PHE A 146 1.94 -3.43 -0.19
CA PHE A 146 3.25 -3.93 0.24
C PHE A 146 3.48 -3.64 1.72
N ALA A 147 4.16 -4.55 2.41
CA ALA A 147 4.51 -4.40 3.82
C ALA A 147 5.26 -3.09 4.14
N ARG A 148 6.05 -2.55 3.19
CA ARG A 148 6.73 -1.25 3.34
C ARG A 148 5.77 -0.05 3.39
N ASN A 149 4.54 -0.18 2.88
CA ASN A 149 3.52 0.87 2.83
C ASN A 149 2.52 0.77 4.00
N LEU A 150 2.77 -0.12 4.94
CA LEU A 150 2.02 -0.28 6.19
C LEU A 150 2.94 0.17 7.33
N ILE A 151 2.58 1.25 8.02
CA ILE A 151 3.42 1.84 9.06
C ILE A 151 2.93 1.43 10.44
N TRP A 152 3.81 0.86 11.24
CA TRP A 152 3.53 0.49 12.63
C TRP A 152 3.59 1.72 13.54
N HIS A 153 2.52 2.01 14.24
CA HIS A 153 2.40 3.14 15.15
C HIS A 153 1.37 2.84 16.25
N ASP A 154 1.77 2.94 17.51
CA ASP A 154 0.92 2.72 18.69
C ASP A 154 0.10 1.42 18.60
N ASP A 155 0.81 0.30 18.33
CA ASP A 155 0.24 -1.05 18.17
C ASP A 155 -0.82 -1.19 17.04
N CYS A 156 -0.89 -0.22 16.16
CA CYS A 156 -1.74 -0.21 14.97
C CYS A 156 -0.92 -0.08 13.69
N LEU A 157 -1.50 -0.53 12.57
CA LEU A 157 -0.95 -0.33 11.25
C LEU A 157 -1.69 0.79 10.53
N TYR A 158 -0.94 1.78 10.03
CA TYR A 158 -1.43 2.86 9.19
C TYR A 158 -1.12 2.59 7.72
N LEU A 159 -2.04 2.97 6.86
CA LEU A 159 -1.95 2.83 5.41
C LEU A 159 -1.36 4.09 4.80
N ILE A 160 -0.34 3.95 3.96
CA ILE A 160 0.30 5.08 3.27
C ILE A 160 0.53 4.78 1.78
N ASP A 161 0.91 5.81 1.01
CA ASP A 161 1.39 5.73 -0.38
C ASP A 161 0.32 5.31 -1.40
N PHE A 162 -0.61 6.22 -1.65
CA PHE A 162 -1.73 6.04 -2.58
C PHE A 162 -1.47 6.74 -3.93
N ASP A 163 -0.29 6.54 -4.49
CA ASP A 163 0.18 7.18 -5.73
C ASP A 163 -0.60 6.78 -6.99
N ASP A 164 -1.37 5.69 -6.94
CA ASP A 164 -2.20 5.18 -8.04
C ASP A 164 -3.58 4.73 -7.52
N ASP A 165 -4.54 4.65 -8.42
CA ASP A 165 -5.85 4.09 -8.12
C ASP A 165 -6.12 2.83 -8.97
N PRO A 166 -6.05 1.64 -8.38
CA PRO A 166 -6.36 0.39 -9.07
C PRO A 166 -7.73 0.35 -9.74
N ALA A 167 -8.75 1.05 -9.21
CA ALA A 167 -10.09 1.08 -9.78
C ALA A 167 -10.16 1.70 -11.19
N GLU A 168 -9.13 2.43 -11.61
CA GLU A 168 -9.04 2.88 -13.01
C GLU A 168 -8.87 1.72 -14.01
N ARG A 169 -8.54 0.51 -13.55
CA ARG A 169 -8.29 -0.68 -14.37
C ARG A 169 -8.94 -1.95 -13.87
N LEU A 170 -9.25 -2.03 -12.60
CA LEU A 170 -9.71 -3.23 -11.91
C LEU A 170 -11.09 -2.98 -11.31
N THR A 171 -11.89 -4.03 -11.22
CA THR A 171 -13.06 -4.02 -10.34
C THR A 171 -12.61 -4.08 -8.87
N VAL A 172 -13.46 -3.65 -7.94
CA VAL A 172 -13.15 -3.70 -6.49
C VAL A 172 -12.68 -5.10 -6.06
N PRO A 173 -13.36 -6.21 -6.40
CA PRO A 173 -12.87 -7.54 -6.04
C PRO A 173 -11.49 -7.90 -6.64
N GLN A 174 -11.19 -7.41 -7.83
CA GLN A 174 -9.86 -7.61 -8.44
C GLN A 174 -8.78 -6.78 -7.75
N ALA A 175 -9.09 -5.54 -7.34
CA ALA A 175 -8.18 -4.70 -6.56
C ALA A 175 -7.91 -5.33 -5.19
N GLN A 176 -8.94 -5.81 -4.49
CA GLN A 176 -8.80 -6.53 -3.22
C GLN A 176 -8.00 -7.84 -3.36
N ALA A 177 -8.21 -8.60 -4.44
CA ALA A 177 -7.39 -9.77 -4.73
C ALA A 177 -5.91 -9.38 -4.99
N ARG A 178 -5.67 -8.24 -5.65
CA ARG A 178 -4.30 -7.69 -5.84
C ARG A 178 -3.66 -7.34 -4.50
N ASP A 179 -4.40 -6.78 -3.57
CA ASP A 179 -3.89 -6.43 -2.23
C ASP A 179 -3.34 -7.69 -1.53
N TRP A 180 -4.09 -8.79 -1.54
CA TRP A 180 -3.61 -10.07 -1.03
C TRP A 180 -2.31 -10.52 -1.68
N LEU A 181 -2.23 -10.46 -3.02
CA LEU A 181 -1.03 -10.89 -3.75
C LEU A 181 0.19 -10.05 -3.41
N LEU A 182 0.05 -8.72 -3.37
CA LEU A 182 1.16 -7.81 -3.05
C LEU A 182 1.60 -7.94 -1.60
N TYR A 183 0.66 -8.10 -0.68
CA TYR A 183 0.95 -8.35 0.73
C TYR A 183 1.73 -9.64 0.91
N LEU A 184 1.22 -10.76 0.37
CA LEU A 184 1.88 -12.06 0.42
C LEU A 184 3.28 -12.01 -0.17
N LEU A 185 3.43 -11.41 -1.35
CA LEU A 185 4.73 -11.29 -2.03
C LEU A 185 5.75 -10.54 -1.20
N SER A 186 5.34 -9.49 -0.49
CA SER A 186 6.25 -8.67 0.32
C SER A 186 6.59 -9.28 1.68
N CYS A 187 5.70 -10.09 2.26
CA CYS A 187 5.88 -10.65 3.60
C CYS A 187 6.50 -12.05 3.61
N ALA A 188 6.22 -12.89 2.61
CA ALA A 188 6.52 -14.34 2.63
C ALA A 188 7.98 -14.67 2.95
N ARG A 189 8.92 -13.85 2.50
CA ARG A 189 10.36 -14.06 2.72
C ARG A 189 10.83 -13.82 4.16
N HIS A 190 9.98 -13.17 4.98
CA HIS A 190 10.32 -12.78 6.36
C HIS A 190 9.71 -13.71 7.40
N LEU A 191 8.79 -14.60 6.99
CA LEU A 191 8.10 -15.51 7.89
C LEU A 191 9.01 -16.66 8.27
N SER A 192 9.10 -16.95 9.57
CA SER A 192 9.90 -18.03 10.13
C SER A 192 9.09 -19.27 10.49
N GLN A 193 7.76 -19.13 10.59
CA GLN A 193 6.87 -20.25 10.89
C GLN A 193 6.82 -21.28 9.75
N PRO A 194 6.44 -22.54 10.03
CA PRO A 194 6.27 -23.56 9.02
C PRO A 194 5.26 -23.14 7.94
N LEU A 195 5.58 -23.44 6.67
CA LEU A 195 4.73 -23.08 5.51
C LEU A 195 3.27 -23.55 5.68
N GLN A 196 3.08 -24.71 6.29
CA GLN A 196 1.75 -25.23 6.59
C GLN A 196 0.94 -24.32 7.50
N GLN A 197 1.57 -23.78 8.55
CA GLN A 197 0.92 -22.86 9.47
C GLN A 197 0.59 -21.53 8.80
N THR A 198 1.51 -20.99 8.01
CA THR A 198 1.26 -19.79 7.20
C THR A 198 0.10 -20.01 6.24
N ALA A 199 0.10 -21.14 5.55
CA ALA A 199 -0.96 -21.49 4.59
C ALA A 199 -2.32 -21.65 5.27
N GLN A 200 -2.37 -22.25 6.48
CA GLN A 200 -3.60 -22.38 7.26
C GLN A 200 -4.15 -21.01 7.68
N GLN A 201 -3.30 -20.15 8.26
CA GLN A 201 -3.70 -18.80 8.67
C GLN A 201 -4.26 -17.99 7.48
N LEU A 202 -3.58 -18.08 6.32
CA LEU A 202 -4.04 -17.43 5.10
C LEU A 202 -5.38 -18.03 4.63
N HIS A 203 -5.51 -19.36 4.63
CA HIS A 203 -6.74 -20.03 4.24
C HIS A 203 -7.93 -19.59 5.10
N ASP A 204 -7.75 -19.56 6.42
CA ASP A 204 -8.80 -19.17 7.37
C ASP A 204 -9.22 -17.71 7.13
N MET A 205 -8.26 -16.82 6.91
CA MET A 205 -8.55 -15.41 6.59
C MET A 205 -9.26 -15.27 5.25
N LEU A 206 -8.79 -15.94 4.19
CA LEU A 206 -9.42 -15.90 2.87
C LEU A 206 -10.82 -16.53 2.85
N ALA A 207 -11.11 -17.47 3.74
CA ALA A 207 -12.45 -18.04 3.86
C ALA A 207 -13.50 -17.00 4.29
N THR A 208 -13.09 -15.94 4.98
CA THR A 208 -13.96 -14.84 5.43
C THR A 208 -14.14 -13.75 4.38
N GLU A 209 -13.36 -13.75 3.30
CA GLU A 209 -13.47 -12.80 2.19
C GLU A 209 -14.75 -13.02 1.36
N PRO A 210 -15.29 -11.98 0.71
CA PRO A 210 -16.38 -12.12 -0.25
C PRO A 210 -16.08 -13.13 -1.35
N SER A 211 -17.10 -13.86 -1.81
CA SER A 211 -16.94 -14.87 -2.87
C SER A 211 -16.33 -14.33 -4.17
N SER A 212 -16.62 -13.07 -4.50
CA SER A 212 -16.05 -12.37 -5.66
C SER A 212 -14.52 -12.19 -5.56
N VAL A 213 -14.01 -11.84 -4.37
CA VAL A 213 -12.57 -11.73 -4.10
C VAL A 213 -11.90 -13.10 -4.19
N ARG A 214 -12.50 -14.10 -3.53
CA ARG A 214 -12.02 -15.49 -3.60
C ARG A 214 -11.96 -16.01 -5.04
N THR A 215 -12.98 -15.73 -5.83
CA THR A 215 -13.01 -16.11 -7.25
C THR A 215 -11.88 -15.45 -8.04
N ALA A 216 -11.61 -14.15 -7.80
CA ALA A 216 -10.51 -13.46 -8.44
C ALA A 216 -9.14 -14.04 -8.03
N LEU A 217 -8.94 -14.36 -6.74
CA LEU A 217 -7.72 -15.02 -6.25
C LEU A 217 -7.54 -16.42 -6.82
N HIS A 218 -8.61 -17.22 -6.87
CA HIS A 218 -8.57 -18.55 -7.48
C HIS A 218 -8.21 -18.51 -8.97
N ALA A 219 -8.71 -17.53 -9.71
CA ALA A 219 -8.35 -17.34 -11.11
C ALA A 219 -6.85 -17.10 -11.27
N VAL A 220 -6.25 -16.25 -10.42
CA VAL A 220 -4.79 -16.00 -10.39
C VAL A 220 -4.03 -17.27 -9.99
N ALA A 221 -4.43 -17.93 -8.90
CA ALA A 221 -3.76 -19.13 -8.42
C ALA A 221 -3.72 -20.24 -9.46
N ARG A 222 -4.81 -20.45 -10.19
CA ARG A 222 -4.88 -21.42 -11.31
C ARG A 222 -3.91 -21.09 -12.43
N ARG A 223 -3.81 -19.80 -12.82
CA ARG A 223 -2.90 -19.33 -13.87
C ARG A 223 -1.44 -19.45 -13.48
N LEU A 224 -1.14 -19.26 -12.19
CA LEU A 224 0.21 -19.35 -11.63
C LEU A 224 0.57 -20.76 -11.12
N ALA A 225 -0.34 -21.74 -11.22
CA ALA A 225 -0.13 -23.09 -10.68
C ALA A 225 1.11 -23.81 -11.22
N TRP A 226 1.58 -23.44 -12.42
CA TRP A 226 2.80 -23.96 -13.02
C TRP A 226 4.06 -23.54 -12.27
N LEU A 227 4.03 -22.41 -11.51
CA LEU A 227 5.17 -21.96 -10.70
C LEU A 227 5.59 -22.99 -9.63
N ARG A 228 4.67 -23.87 -9.21
CA ARG A 228 4.98 -24.98 -8.27
C ARG A 228 6.02 -25.97 -8.81
N TRP A 229 6.21 -26.01 -10.12
CA TRP A 229 7.17 -26.89 -10.78
C TRP A 229 8.54 -26.25 -10.96
N LEU A 230 8.69 -24.94 -10.67
CA LEU A 230 9.98 -24.29 -10.67
C LEU A 230 10.80 -24.79 -9.47
N PRO A 231 12.09 -25.15 -9.68
CA PRO A 231 12.95 -25.54 -8.59
C PRO A 231 13.03 -24.42 -7.55
N SER A 232 12.60 -24.73 -6.33
CA SER A 232 12.78 -23.82 -5.21
C SER A 232 14.26 -23.76 -4.87
N HIS A 233 14.98 -22.78 -5.37
CA HIS A 233 16.31 -22.48 -4.85
C HIS A 233 16.17 -21.97 -3.41
N ARG A 234 16.07 -22.91 -2.44
CA ARG A 234 16.38 -22.60 -1.05
C ARG A 234 17.85 -22.21 -1.05
N ARG A 235 18.14 -20.93 -0.86
CA ARG A 235 19.48 -20.53 -0.46
C ARG A 235 19.75 -21.20 0.89
N PRO A 236 20.92 -21.84 1.04
CA PRO A 236 21.33 -22.46 2.30
C PRO A 236 21.41 -21.44 3.42
#